data_22db30ffde1b650db6aa7141a686c686
#
_entry.id   22db30ffde1b650db6aa7141a686c686
#
_cell.length_a   1.000
_cell.length_b   1.000
_cell.length_c   1.000
_cell.angle_alpha   90.00
_cell.angle_beta   90.00
_cell.angle_gamma   90.00
#
_symmetry.space_group_name_H-M   'P 1'
#
loop_
_entity.id
_entity.type
_entity.pdbx_description
1 polymer ?
#
loop_
_entity_poly.entity_id
_entity_poly.type
_entity_poly.pdbx_seq_one_letter_code
_entity_poly.pdbx_strand_id
1 'polypeptide(L)'
;MRTVQHTLVALIVMVSSLAFVGLVGVSPAAAGPSYANRMESGLTASTNRRRSQYDRRTVRANSCLDRMAEAWARHLAETNQFVHRRMSTLLNRCNRSYVNENIAKYPTRPGMSATEVARDTVRLWMRSDGHRHNLLSRKPRVIGVGVARTPDGDYWVIVENMAR
;
A
#
# COMPACT_ATOMS: atom_id res chain seq x y z
N MET A 1 84.14 14.91 51.45
CA MET A 1 83.04 15.79 51.29
C MET A 1 82.27 15.28 50.06
N ARG A 2 81.09 14.61 50.23
CA ARG A 2 80.23 14.09 49.16
C ARG A 2 78.92 14.90 49.14
N THR A 3 78.74 15.61 48.06
CA THR A 3 77.53 16.39 47.80
C THR A 3 76.44 15.45 47.30
N VAL A 4 75.29 15.42 47.98
CA VAL A 4 74.09 14.67 47.60
C VAL A 4 73.24 15.59 46.78
N GLN A 5 72.99 15.24 45.47
CA GLN A 5 72.07 15.89 44.61
C GLN A 5 70.68 15.26 44.79
N HIS A 6 69.73 16.04 45.18
CA HIS A 6 68.30 15.64 45.20
C HIS A 6 67.65 15.93 43.84
N THR A 7 67.33 14.84 43.15
CA THR A 7 66.55 14.93 41.89
C THR A 7 65.07 14.98 42.22
N LEU A 8 64.42 16.10 41.91
CA LEU A 8 62.94 16.25 41.98
C LEU A 8 62.35 15.59 40.76
N VAL A 9 61.54 14.52 40.98
CA VAL A 9 60.72 13.90 39.95
C VAL A 9 59.34 14.62 39.93
N ALA A 10 59.07 15.38 38.86
CA ALA A 10 57.83 16.00 38.66
C ALA A 10 56.86 14.98 38.06
N LEU A 11 55.78 14.65 38.80
CA LEU A 11 54.68 13.76 38.35
C LEU A 11 53.70 14.57 37.49
N ILE A 12 53.74 14.39 36.19
CA ILE A 12 52.76 14.99 35.27
C ILE A 12 51.52 14.08 35.24
N VAL A 13 50.44 14.55 35.86
CA VAL A 13 49.11 13.90 35.76
C VAL A 13 48.45 14.36 34.48
N MET A 14 48.44 13.48 33.45
CA MET A 14 47.63 13.69 32.26
C MET A 14 46.17 13.38 32.57
N VAL A 15 45.33 14.41 32.64
CA VAL A 15 43.87 14.27 32.69
C VAL A 15 43.39 14.08 31.27
N SER A 16 43.12 12.84 30.89
CA SER A 16 42.48 12.51 29.59
C SER A 16 41.02 12.83 29.67
N SER A 17 40.58 13.97 29.11
CA SER A 17 39.19 14.30 28.91
C SER A 17 38.60 13.44 27.78
N LEU A 18 37.87 12.37 28.12
CA LEU A 18 37.04 11.64 27.17
C LEU A 18 35.84 12.50 26.79
N ALA A 19 35.92 13.12 25.62
CA ALA A 19 34.74 13.76 25.00
C ALA A 19 33.78 12.66 24.56
N PHE A 20 32.67 12.50 25.28
CA PHE A 20 31.57 11.63 24.89
C PHE A 20 30.82 12.31 23.73
N VAL A 21 31.18 11.99 22.49
CA VAL A 21 30.41 12.38 21.32
C VAL A 21 29.16 11.54 21.31
N GLY A 22 28.05 12.10 21.85
CA GLY A 22 26.75 11.48 21.77
C GLY A 22 26.33 11.35 20.28
N LEU A 23 26.30 10.10 19.78
CA LEU A 23 25.64 9.81 18.51
C LEU A 23 24.15 10.18 18.67
N VAL A 24 23.77 11.33 18.17
CA VAL A 24 22.35 11.64 17.96
C VAL A 24 21.87 10.69 16.86
N GLY A 25 21.21 9.60 17.25
CA GLY A 25 20.58 8.68 16.32
C GLY A 25 19.51 9.42 15.52
N VAL A 26 19.82 9.76 14.28
CA VAL A 26 18.83 10.26 13.33
C VAL A 26 17.91 9.09 13.03
N SER A 27 16.73 9.04 13.65
CA SER A 27 15.69 8.09 13.27
C SER A 27 15.38 8.27 11.78
N PRO A 28 15.43 7.21 10.97
CA PRO A 28 15.05 7.34 9.57
C PRO A 28 13.61 7.85 9.51
N ALA A 29 13.41 8.97 8.83
CA ALA A 29 12.07 9.48 8.56
C ALA A 29 11.25 8.37 7.92
N ALA A 30 10.08 8.06 8.50
CA ALA A 30 9.20 7.03 7.95
C ALA A 30 8.91 7.35 6.48
N ALA A 31 9.29 6.43 5.58
CA ALA A 31 9.02 6.60 4.16
C ALA A 31 7.50 6.77 3.97
N GLY A 32 7.09 7.78 3.23
CA GLY A 32 5.68 8.02 2.93
C GLY A 32 5.05 6.81 2.20
N PRO A 33 3.71 6.74 2.12
CA PRO A 33 3.03 5.62 1.50
C PRO A 33 3.51 5.39 0.06
N SER A 34 3.70 4.13 -0.31
CA SER A 34 4.15 3.74 -1.65
C SER A 34 3.15 4.20 -2.73
N TYR A 35 3.57 4.21 -3.99
CA TYR A 35 2.67 4.51 -5.11
C TYR A 35 1.47 3.55 -5.13
N ALA A 36 1.71 2.25 -4.89
CA ALA A 36 0.66 1.24 -4.79
C ALA A 36 -0.36 1.56 -3.68
N ASN A 37 0.11 1.84 -2.45
CA ASN A 37 -0.77 2.18 -1.33
C ASN A 37 -1.61 3.45 -1.59
N ARG A 38 -1.03 4.45 -2.27
CA ARG A 38 -1.78 5.65 -2.68
C ARG A 38 -2.83 5.33 -3.74
N MET A 39 -2.53 4.40 -4.65
CA MET A 39 -3.50 3.95 -5.66
C MET A 39 -4.67 3.20 -5.02
N GLU A 40 -4.42 2.28 -4.09
CA GLU A 40 -5.44 1.52 -3.35
C GLU A 40 -6.37 2.44 -2.56
N SER A 41 -5.79 3.40 -1.84
CA SER A 41 -6.56 4.43 -1.13
C SER A 41 -7.38 5.29 -2.10
N GLY A 42 -6.80 5.67 -3.23
CA GLY A 42 -7.45 6.43 -4.29
C GLY A 42 -8.61 5.68 -4.95
N LEU A 43 -8.46 4.36 -5.15
CA LEU A 43 -9.51 3.48 -5.68
C LEU A 43 -10.70 3.42 -4.72
N THR A 44 -10.45 3.15 -3.44
CA THR A 44 -11.50 3.15 -2.40
C THR A 44 -12.24 4.49 -2.35
N ALA A 45 -11.51 5.60 -2.37
CA ALA A 45 -12.11 6.94 -2.36
C ALA A 45 -12.93 7.22 -3.63
N SER A 46 -12.42 6.83 -4.81
CA SER A 46 -13.10 7.03 -6.09
C SER A 46 -14.36 6.16 -6.22
N THR A 47 -14.29 4.90 -5.78
CA THR A 47 -15.45 4.01 -5.69
C THR A 47 -16.53 4.59 -4.77
N ASN A 48 -16.16 5.04 -3.57
CA ASN A 48 -17.11 5.65 -2.64
C ASN A 48 -17.73 6.94 -3.19
N ARG A 49 -16.95 7.76 -3.90
CA ARG A 49 -17.49 8.95 -4.58
C ARG A 49 -18.55 8.57 -5.62
N ARG A 50 -18.30 7.55 -6.44
CA ARG A 50 -19.28 7.07 -7.41
C ARG A 50 -20.51 6.50 -6.73
N ARG A 51 -20.30 5.69 -5.69
CA ARG A 51 -21.42 5.14 -4.91
C ARG A 51 -22.33 6.24 -4.35
N SER A 52 -21.76 7.27 -3.74
CA SER A 52 -22.53 8.43 -3.21
C SER A 52 -23.28 9.18 -4.31
N GLN A 53 -22.69 9.38 -5.51
CA GLN A 53 -23.34 10.02 -6.65
C GLN A 53 -24.57 9.27 -7.18
N TYR A 54 -24.67 7.98 -6.86
CA TYR A 54 -25.78 7.11 -7.26
C TYR A 54 -26.63 6.65 -6.07
N ASP A 55 -26.63 7.37 -4.96
CA ASP A 55 -27.37 7.05 -3.73
C ASP A 55 -27.11 5.64 -3.22
N ARG A 56 -25.83 5.23 -3.26
CA ARG A 56 -25.37 3.97 -2.68
C ARG A 56 -24.56 4.25 -1.44
N ARG A 57 -24.81 3.48 -0.39
CA ARG A 57 -23.99 3.54 0.83
C ARG A 57 -22.53 3.37 0.48
N THR A 58 -21.66 4.17 1.09
CA THR A 58 -20.21 3.99 1.05
C THR A 58 -19.79 2.68 1.70
N VAL A 59 -18.66 2.15 1.28
CA VAL A 59 -18.04 0.93 1.79
C VAL A 59 -16.80 1.26 2.59
N ARG A 60 -16.51 0.49 3.65
CA ARG A 60 -15.35 0.68 4.52
C ARG A 60 -14.26 -0.32 4.15
N ALA A 61 -13.00 0.09 4.25
CA ALA A 61 -11.86 -0.80 4.03
C ALA A 61 -11.92 -2.03 4.96
N ASN A 62 -11.48 -3.17 4.45
CA ASN A 62 -11.44 -4.42 5.18
C ASN A 62 -10.14 -5.17 4.90
N SER A 63 -9.31 -5.34 5.91
CA SER A 63 -7.97 -5.91 5.79
C SER A 63 -7.93 -7.36 5.27
N CYS A 64 -8.97 -8.17 5.48
CA CYS A 64 -9.03 -9.50 4.87
C CYS A 64 -9.19 -9.39 3.36
N LEU A 65 -10.12 -8.54 2.90
CA LEU A 65 -10.34 -8.31 1.47
C LEU A 65 -9.13 -7.63 0.81
N ASP A 66 -8.46 -6.70 1.51
CA ASP A 66 -7.24 -6.05 1.01
C ASP A 66 -6.15 -7.10 0.74
N ARG A 67 -5.78 -7.91 1.74
CA ARG A 67 -4.79 -8.99 1.55
C ARG A 67 -5.16 -9.96 0.44
N MET A 68 -6.44 -10.27 0.30
CA MET A 68 -6.92 -11.17 -0.76
C MET A 68 -6.84 -10.50 -2.14
N ALA A 69 -7.16 -9.21 -2.25
CA ALA A 69 -7.06 -8.44 -3.48
C ALA A 69 -5.60 -8.26 -3.91
N GLU A 70 -4.70 -7.89 -2.98
CA GLU A 70 -3.26 -7.76 -3.23
C GLU A 70 -2.64 -9.08 -3.73
N ALA A 71 -2.94 -10.20 -3.04
CA ALA A 71 -2.43 -11.50 -3.45
C ALA A 71 -2.91 -11.88 -4.86
N TRP A 72 -4.16 -11.55 -5.20
CA TRP A 72 -4.70 -11.84 -6.52
C TRP A 72 -4.15 -10.91 -7.59
N ALA A 73 -3.98 -9.63 -7.29
CA ALA A 73 -3.34 -8.68 -8.20
C ALA A 73 -1.90 -9.11 -8.55
N ARG A 74 -1.12 -9.55 -7.55
CA ARG A 74 0.22 -10.12 -7.80
C ARG A 74 0.18 -11.36 -8.67
N HIS A 75 -0.70 -12.31 -8.37
CA HIS A 75 -0.85 -13.53 -9.18
C HIS A 75 -1.17 -13.20 -10.65
N LEU A 76 -2.14 -12.31 -10.89
CA LEU A 76 -2.51 -11.91 -12.25
C LEU A 76 -1.35 -11.17 -12.96
N ALA A 77 -0.59 -10.35 -12.24
CA ALA A 77 0.56 -9.62 -12.78
C ALA A 77 1.70 -10.57 -13.18
N GLU A 78 2.01 -11.55 -12.33
CA GLU A 78 3.11 -12.52 -12.52
C GLU A 78 2.79 -13.55 -13.61
N THR A 79 1.55 -14.03 -13.67
CA THR A 79 1.14 -15.09 -14.62
C THR A 79 0.64 -14.55 -15.94
N ASN A 80 0.37 -13.25 -16.04
CA ASN A 80 -0.31 -12.60 -17.15
C ASN A 80 -1.68 -13.24 -17.51
N GLN A 81 -2.28 -13.98 -16.58
CA GLN A 81 -3.61 -14.58 -16.72
C GLN A 81 -4.66 -13.64 -16.16
N PHE A 82 -5.28 -12.82 -17.04
CA PHE A 82 -6.25 -11.82 -16.62
C PHE A 82 -7.65 -12.43 -16.49
N VAL A 83 -7.91 -13.09 -15.35
CA VAL A 83 -9.17 -13.80 -15.07
C VAL A 83 -9.70 -13.46 -13.66
N HIS A 84 -11.01 -13.56 -13.49
CA HIS A 84 -11.63 -13.47 -12.16
C HIS A 84 -11.29 -14.67 -11.30
N ARG A 85 -11.11 -14.45 -10.00
CA ARG A 85 -10.98 -15.58 -9.05
C ARG A 85 -12.34 -16.22 -8.78
N ARG A 86 -12.30 -17.42 -8.23
CA ARG A 86 -13.51 -18.06 -7.68
C ARG A 86 -14.03 -17.26 -6.48
N MET A 87 -15.25 -16.75 -6.57
CA MET A 87 -15.86 -15.95 -5.50
C MET A 87 -16.03 -16.73 -4.19
N SER A 88 -16.23 -18.06 -4.25
CA SER A 88 -16.27 -18.92 -3.07
C SER A 88 -15.00 -18.81 -2.20
N THR A 89 -13.85 -18.54 -2.80
CA THR A 89 -12.60 -18.33 -2.06
C THR A 89 -12.70 -17.11 -1.13
N LEU A 90 -13.25 -16.00 -1.62
CA LEU A 90 -13.46 -14.78 -0.81
C LEU A 90 -14.55 -14.97 0.24
N LEU A 91 -15.67 -15.62 -0.13
CA LEU A 91 -16.75 -15.94 0.81
C LEU A 91 -16.21 -16.72 2.00
N ASN A 92 -15.46 -17.78 1.76
CA ASN A 92 -14.96 -18.66 2.82
C ASN A 92 -13.83 -18.02 3.62
N ARG A 93 -12.81 -17.45 2.92
CA ARG A 93 -11.60 -16.92 3.57
C ARG A 93 -11.88 -15.69 4.45
N CYS A 94 -12.80 -14.83 4.01
CA CYS A 94 -13.14 -13.60 4.73
C CYS A 94 -14.48 -13.68 5.47
N ASN A 95 -15.09 -14.86 5.55
CA ASN A 95 -16.39 -15.10 6.21
C ASN A 95 -17.44 -14.08 5.74
N ARG A 96 -17.79 -14.13 4.47
CA ARG A 96 -18.73 -13.21 3.81
C ARG A 96 -19.93 -13.93 3.24
N SER A 97 -21.08 -13.28 3.26
CA SER A 97 -22.32 -13.79 2.66
C SER A 97 -22.54 -13.30 1.23
N TYR A 98 -21.79 -12.30 0.82
CA TYR A 98 -21.82 -11.73 -0.53
C TYR A 98 -20.46 -11.16 -0.89
N VAL A 99 -20.01 -11.40 -2.11
CA VAL A 99 -18.83 -10.75 -2.69
C VAL A 99 -19.06 -10.46 -4.17
N ASN A 100 -18.40 -9.43 -4.68
CA ASN A 100 -18.17 -9.20 -6.09
C ASN A 100 -16.74 -8.75 -6.33
N GLU A 101 -16.29 -8.77 -7.58
CA GLU A 101 -14.94 -8.40 -7.96
C GLU A 101 -14.95 -7.57 -9.25
N ASN A 102 -14.16 -6.51 -9.25
CA ASN A 102 -13.75 -5.79 -10.45
C ASN A 102 -12.24 -5.94 -10.63
N ILE A 103 -11.80 -6.20 -11.85
CA ILE A 103 -10.37 -6.24 -12.19
C ILE A 103 -10.09 -5.26 -13.33
N ALA A 104 -8.87 -4.70 -13.35
CA ALA A 104 -8.40 -3.87 -14.43
C ALA A 104 -6.92 -4.10 -14.70
N LYS A 105 -6.51 -3.98 -15.96
CA LYS A 105 -5.13 -3.83 -16.39
C LYS A 105 -4.96 -2.41 -16.94
N TYR A 106 -4.17 -1.59 -16.27
CA TYR A 106 -4.01 -0.18 -16.59
C TYR A 106 -2.57 0.09 -17.04
N PRO A 107 -2.32 0.71 -18.20
CA PRO A 107 -0.97 0.96 -18.67
C PRO A 107 -0.23 1.91 -17.73
N THR A 108 1.04 1.61 -17.46
CA THR A 108 1.93 2.50 -16.74
C THR A 108 2.25 3.71 -17.62
N ARG A 109 1.94 4.91 -17.12
CA ARG A 109 2.20 6.16 -17.84
C ARG A 109 3.09 7.08 -17.01
N PRO A 110 4.23 7.52 -17.54
CA PRO A 110 5.06 8.51 -16.87
C PRO A 110 4.27 9.77 -16.49
N GLY A 111 4.52 10.31 -15.32
CA GLY A 111 3.90 11.56 -14.85
C GLY A 111 2.49 11.42 -14.26
N MET A 112 1.79 10.30 -14.42
CA MET A 112 0.50 10.11 -13.75
C MET A 112 0.65 9.81 -12.27
N SER A 113 -0.10 10.51 -11.45
CA SER A 113 -0.19 10.22 -10.02
C SER A 113 -1.03 8.96 -9.76
N ALA A 114 -0.77 8.29 -8.65
CA ALA A 114 -1.55 7.13 -8.21
C ALA A 114 -3.06 7.42 -8.10
N THR A 115 -3.41 8.64 -7.66
CA THR A 115 -4.80 9.10 -7.54
C THR A 115 -5.47 9.28 -8.91
N GLU A 116 -4.74 9.73 -9.91
CA GLU A 116 -5.27 9.84 -11.28
C GLU A 116 -5.54 8.46 -11.87
N VAL A 117 -4.59 7.52 -11.76
CA VAL A 117 -4.80 6.13 -12.20
C VAL A 117 -6.03 5.51 -11.52
N ALA A 118 -6.15 5.68 -10.20
CA ALA A 118 -7.28 5.18 -9.44
C ALA A 118 -8.62 5.76 -9.93
N ARG A 119 -8.70 7.08 -10.13
CA ARG A 119 -9.89 7.76 -10.62
C ARG A 119 -10.26 7.30 -12.03
N ASP A 120 -9.28 7.16 -12.90
CA ASP A 120 -9.48 6.74 -14.28
C ASP A 120 -9.94 5.29 -14.37
N THR A 121 -9.37 4.40 -13.55
CA THR A 121 -9.81 3.00 -13.43
C THR A 121 -11.28 2.90 -13.05
N VAL A 122 -11.70 3.62 -12.01
CA VAL A 122 -13.13 3.63 -11.60
C VAL A 122 -14.02 4.25 -12.69
N ARG A 123 -13.53 5.26 -13.43
CA ARG A 123 -14.25 5.82 -14.56
C ARG A 123 -14.44 4.80 -15.71
N LEU A 124 -13.42 3.99 -15.99
CA LEU A 124 -13.50 2.90 -16.97
C LEU A 124 -14.49 1.83 -16.51
N TRP A 125 -14.46 1.41 -15.26
CA TRP A 125 -15.43 0.46 -14.71
C TRP A 125 -16.86 0.98 -14.79
N MET A 126 -17.09 2.29 -14.59
CA MET A 126 -18.42 2.88 -14.73
C MET A 126 -18.97 2.88 -16.18
N ARG A 127 -18.13 2.68 -17.20
CA ARG A 127 -18.52 2.55 -18.61
C ARG A 127 -18.79 1.11 -19.03
N SER A 128 -18.46 0.13 -18.20
CA SER A 128 -18.68 -1.30 -18.44
C SER A 128 -19.86 -1.77 -17.59
N ASP A 129 -20.86 -2.35 -18.18
CA ASP A 129 -22.11 -2.72 -17.49
C ASP A 129 -21.88 -3.67 -16.31
N GLY A 130 -21.05 -4.70 -16.50
CA GLY A 130 -20.72 -5.66 -15.43
C GLY A 130 -19.97 -5.02 -14.27
N HIS A 131 -18.92 -4.24 -14.55
CA HIS A 131 -18.17 -3.55 -13.51
C HIS A 131 -19.01 -2.47 -12.81
N ARG A 132 -19.81 -1.72 -13.57
CA ARG A 132 -20.73 -0.73 -13.03
C ARG A 132 -21.77 -1.37 -12.12
N HIS A 133 -22.33 -2.51 -12.51
CA HIS A 133 -23.27 -3.27 -11.68
C HIS A 133 -22.64 -3.62 -10.32
N ASN A 134 -21.39 -4.08 -10.32
CA ASN A 134 -20.65 -4.37 -9.09
C ASN A 134 -20.44 -3.12 -8.26
N LEU A 135 -19.91 -2.03 -8.85
CA LEU A 135 -19.67 -0.75 -8.16
C LEU A 135 -20.93 -0.19 -7.49
N LEU A 136 -22.09 -0.30 -8.16
CA LEU A 136 -23.36 0.29 -7.72
C LEU A 136 -24.26 -0.68 -6.98
N SER A 137 -23.84 -1.91 -6.71
CA SER A 137 -24.59 -2.88 -5.93
C SER A 137 -24.96 -2.33 -4.54
N ARG A 138 -26.19 -2.59 -4.08
CA ARG A 138 -26.66 -2.16 -2.75
C ARG A 138 -26.18 -3.09 -1.62
N LYS A 139 -25.69 -4.27 -1.97
CA LYS A 139 -25.31 -5.32 -1.00
C LYS A 139 -24.03 -5.02 -0.21
N PRO A 140 -22.93 -4.55 -0.82
CA PRO A 140 -21.65 -4.41 -0.11
C PRO A 140 -21.69 -3.42 1.06
N ARG A 141 -20.86 -3.71 2.08
CA ARG A 141 -20.60 -2.86 3.24
C ARG A 141 -19.11 -2.60 3.42
N VAL A 142 -18.28 -3.46 2.84
CA VAL A 142 -16.81 -3.40 2.95
C VAL A 142 -16.18 -3.57 1.57
N ILE A 143 -14.96 -3.07 1.45
CA ILE A 143 -14.14 -3.11 0.25
C ILE A 143 -12.72 -3.54 0.61
N GLY A 144 -12.07 -4.27 -0.29
CA GLY A 144 -10.64 -4.48 -0.29
C GLY A 144 -10.09 -4.24 -1.69
N VAL A 145 -8.94 -3.60 -1.75
CA VAL A 145 -8.27 -3.24 -3.00
C VAL A 145 -6.84 -3.74 -2.97
N GLY A 146 -6.37 -4.24 -4.10
CA GLY A 146 -4.97 -4.62 -4.27
C GLY A 146 -4.48 -4.22 -5.65
N VAL A 147 -3.24 -3.76 -5.71
CA VAL A 147 -2.58 -3.42 -6.96
C VAL A 147 -1.20 -4.09 -7.04
N ALA A 148 -0.81 -4.51 -8.23
CA ALA A 148 0.51 -5.03 -8.52
C ALA A 148 0.99 -4.51 -9.88
N ARG A 149 2.29 -4.33 -10.03
CA ARG A 149 2.89 -3.97 -11.30
C ARG A 149 3.33 -5.26 -12.01
N THR A 150 3.12 -5.33 -13.32
CA THR A 150 3.64 -6.45 -14.11
C THR A 150 5.18 -6.49 -14.08
N PRO A 151 5.84 -7.66 -14.25
CA PRO A 151 7.30 -7.78 -14.19
C PRO A 151 8.04 -6.91 -15.21
N ASP A 152 7.48 -6.73 -16.41
CA ASP A 152 7.98 -5.80 -17.44
C ASP A 152 7.80 -4.32 -17.08
N GLY A 153 6.94 -4.06 -16.10
CA GLY A 153 6.65 -2.70 -15.63
C GLY A 153 5.65 -1.93 -16.50
N ASP A 154 5.05 -2.54 -17.51
CA ASP A 154 4.20 -1.89 -18.50
C ASP A 154 2.79 -1.62 -17.99
N TYR A 155 2.32 -2.42 -17.02
CA TYR A 155 0.95 -2.32 -16.53
C TYR A 155 0.85 -2.38 -15.00
N TRP A 156 -0.20 -1.75 -14.50
CA TRP A 156 -0.77 -1.98 -13.19
C TRP A 156 -1.93 -2.95 -13.30
N VAL A 157 -1.89 -4.02 -12.55
CA VAL A 157 -3.03 -4.93 -12.34
C VAL A 157 -3.73 -4.52 -11.07
N ILE A 158 -5.03 -4.32 -11.17
CA ILE A 158 -5.87 -3.74 -10.13
C ILE A 158 -7.02 -4.70 -9.85
N VAL A 159 -7.23 -5.01 -8.58
CA VAL A 159 -8.32 -5.86 -8.10
C VAL A 159 -9.09 -5.11 -7.03
N GLU A 160 -10.41 -5.02 -7.18
CA GLU A 160 -11.33 -4.49 -6.18
C GLU A 160 -12.35 -5.56 -5.80
N ASN A 161 -12.38 -5.92 -4.53
CA ASN A 161 -13.38 -6.82 -3.96
C ASN A 161 -14.32 -6.04 -3.05
N MET A 162 -15.62 -6.16 -3.26
CA MET A 162 -16.61 -5.60 -2.35
C MET A 162 -17.48 -6.72 -1.75
N ALA A 163 -17.81 -6.62 -0.46
CA ALA A 163 -18.45 -7.70 0.29
C ALA A 163 -19.46 -7.21 1.34
N ARG A 164 -20.27 -8.19 1.78
CA ARG A 164 -21.16 -8.08 2.95
C ARG A 164 -20.89 -9.23 3.92
#